data_6ddf4a921398e74f468ec9d7cc6117e3
#
_entry.id   6ddf4a921398e74f468ec9d7cc6117e3
#
_cell.length_a   1.000
_cell.length_b   1.000
_cell.length_c   1.000
_cell.angle_alpha   90.00
_cell.angle_beta   90.00
_cell.angle_gamma   90.00
#
_symmetry.space_group_name_H-M   'P 1'
#
loop_
_entity.id
_entity.type
_entity.pdbx_description
1 polymer ?
#
loop_
_entity_poly.entity_id
_entity_poly.type
_entity_poly.pdbx_seq_one_letter_code
_entity_poly.pdbx_strand_id
1 'polypeptide(L)'
;GCNVIIDYVSEVSGTEQEKNALLGQATLLRGFYHLKLAMIYCQAYTASGVDPKTALGVPLMLTMDLTDDYPERPSLEALYSQIEQDFLTATSLLEENYTPDNVYRVGSVAAYVLLSRFYLFRGGDEDLDKAIQYAGMAIEKGPMLSRLSMLMGTDKSIYDSDMSSEVVWCYGGYSFKVNTYFPTDAYQSIVP
;
A
#
# COMPACT_ATOMS: atom_id res chain seq x y z
N GLY A 1 4.84 -13.27 -7.43
CA GLY A 1 3.68 -13.62 -6.61
C GLY A 1 2.39 -12.99 -7.11
N CYS A 2 2.25 -11.64 -7.10
CA CYS A 2 0.97 -10.99 -7.46
C CYS A 2 0.49 -11.33 -8.87
N ASN A 3 1.36 -11.30 -9.87
CA ASN A 3 0.98 -11.59 -11.26
C ASN A 3 0.43 -13.01 -11.44
N VAL A 4 0.97 -14.01 -10.73
CA VAL A 4 0.44 -15.38 -10.76
C VAL A 4 -1.05 -15.40 -10.37
N ILE A 5 -1.42 -14.68 -9.30
CA ILE A 5 -2.81 -14.60 -8.87
C ILE A 5 -3.65 -13.86 -9.93
N ILE A 6 -3.15 -12.73 -10.43
CA ILE A 6 -3.87 -11.91 -11.41
C ILE A 6 -4.15 -12.69 -12.70
N ASP A 7 -3.14 -13.44 -13.19
CA ASP A 7 -3.24 -14.17 -14.45
C ASP A 7 -4.13 -15.43 -14.34
N TYR A 8 -4.14 -16.10 -13.18
CA TYR A 8 -4.78 -17.42 -13.03
C TYR A 8 -6.00 -17.48 -12.10
N VAL A 9 -6.36 -16.39 -11.41
CA VAL A 9 -7.48 -16.42 -10.45
C VAL A 9 -8.82 -16.80 -11.11
N SER A 10 -9.00 -16.50 -12.39
CA SER A 10 -10.22 -16.88 -13.13
C SER A 10 -10.36 -18.39 -13.34
N GLU A 11 -9.25 -19.12 -13.37
CA GLU A 11 -9.20 -20.56 -13.66
C GLU A 11 -9.39 -21.44 -12.42
N VAL A 12 -9.25 -20.88 -11.21
CA VAL A 12 -9.39 -21.66 -9.98
C VAL A 12 -10.86 -21.84 -9.60
N SER A 13 -11.16 -22.89 -8.83
CA SER A 13 -12.48 -23.09 -8.24
C SER A 13 -12.75 -22.07 -7.13
N GLY A 14 -13.98 -21.61 -7.03
CA GLY A 14 -14.41 -20.63 -6.04
C GLY A 14 -15.55 -19.76 -6.58
N THR A 15 -16.17 -19.01 -5.70
CA THR A 15 -17.19 -18.02 -6.07
C THR A 15 -16.55 -16.81 -6.73
N GLU A 16 -17.30 -16.07 -7.55
CA GLU A 16 -16.82 -14.82 -8.14
C GLU A 16 -16.40 -13.79 -7.08
N GLN A 17 -17.11 -13.76 -5.95
CA GLN A 17 -16.74 -12.91 -4.82
C GLN A 17 -15.35 -13.25 -4.26
N GLU A 18 -15.06 -14.54 -4.05
CA GLU A 18 -13.74 -14.99 -3.57
C GLU A 18 -12.64 -14.69 -4.58
N LYS A 19 -12.90 -14.92 -5.87
CA LYS A 19 -11.95 -14.60 -6.95
C LYS A 19 -11.67 -13.11 -7.03
N ASN A 20 -12.71 -12.27 -7.00
CA ASN A 20 -12.58 -10.82 -7.02
C ASN A 20 -11.86 -10.29 -5.77
N ALA A 21 -12.11 -10.88 -4.60
CA ALA A 21 -11.38 -10.56 -3.37
C ALA A 21 -9.88 -10.84 -3.49
N LEU A 22 -9.51 -11.99 -4.05
CA LEU A 22 -8.10 -12.35 -4.29
C LEU A 22 -7.46 -11.47 -5.35
N LEU A 23 -8.17 -11.21 -6.44
CA LEU A 23 -7.73 -10.33 -7.52
C LEU A 23 -7.47 -8.92 -7.00
N GLY A 24 -8.40 -8.38 -6.21
CA GLY A 24 -8.26 -7.06 -5.60
C GLY A 24 -7.04 -6.96 -4.68
N GLN A 25 -6.81 -7.95 -3.81
CA GLN A 25 -5.64 -7.99 -2.94
C GLN A 25 -4.33 -8.07 -3.75
N ALA A 26 -4.25 -8.95 -4.74
CA ALA A 26 -3.06 -9.12 -5.57
C ALA A 26 -2.75 -7.86 -6.40
N THR A 27 -3.77 -7.23 -6.98
CA THR A 27 -3.63 -6.00 -7.76
C THR A 27 -3.18 -4.84 -6.90
N LEU A 28 -3.76 -4.67 -5.69
CA LEU A 28 -3.32 -3.65 -4.74
C LEU A 28 -1.86 -3.81 -4.33
N LEU A 29 -1.45 -5.03 -4.02
CA LEU A 29 -0.06 -5.34 -3.66
C LEU A 29 0.89 -5.11 -4.84
N ARG A 30 0.50 -5.41 -6.08
CA ARG A 30 1.31 -5.11 -7.26
C ARG A 30 1.56 -3.62 -7.41
N GLY A 31 0.52 -2.80 -7.34
CA GLY A 31 0.63 -1.34 -7.36
C GLY A 31 1.50 -0.81 -6.22
N PHE A 32 1.31 -1.34 -5.00
CA PHE A 32 2.11 -0.97 -3.84
C PHE A 32 3.60 -1.26 -4.02
N TYR A 33 3.96 -2.44 -4.54
CA TYR A 33 5.37 -2.76 -4.78
C TYR A 33 5.98 -1.89 -5.88
N HIS A 34 5.26 -1.62 -6.99
CA HIS A 34 5.73 -0.70 -8.01
C HIS A 34 5.90 0.72 -7.45
N LEU A 35 4.98 1.21 -6.61
CA LEU A 35 5.13 2.50 -5.94
C LEU A 35 6.37 2.54 -5.03
N LYS A 36 6.61 1.49 -4.24
CA LYS A 36 7.81 1.40 -3.40
C LYS A 36 9.09 1.43 -4.23
N LEU A 37 9.13 0.69 -5.34
CA LEU A 37 10.28 0.72 -6.24
C LEU A 37 10.46 2.10 -6.89
N ALA A 38 9.36 2.75 -7.31
CA ALA A 38 9.42 4.11 -7.85
C ALA A 38 10.01 5.11 -6.84
N MET A 39 9.58 5.04 -5.58
CA MET A 39 10.09 5.92 -4.52
C MET A 39 11.58 5.73 -4.22
N ILE A 40 12.13 4.53 -4.46
CA ILE A 40 13.54 4.22 -4.18
C ILE A 40 14.43 4.52 -5.39
N TYR A 41 13.96 4.21 -6.61
CA TYR A 41 14.81 4.16 -7.79
C TYR A 41 14.49 5.20 -8.86
N CYS A 42 13.40 5.96 -8.72
CA CYS A 42 13.03 7.00 -9.67
C CYS A 42 13.20 8.40 -9.07
N GLN A 43 13.21 9.40 -9.94
CA GLN A 43 13.09 10.78 -9.54
C GLN A 43 11.67 11.07 -9.04
N ALA A 44 11.51 12.06 -8.16
CA ALA A 44 10.18 12.48 -7.75
C ALA A 44 9.40 13.05 -8.96
N TYR A 45 8.12 12.69 -9.06
CA TYR A 45 7.29 12.97 -10.24
C TYR A 45 7.20 14.46 -10.59
N THR A 46 7.13 15.33 -9.57
CA THR A 46 7.05 16.80 -9.70
C THR A 46 8.34 17.50 -9.36
N ALA A 47 9.50 16.81 -9.36
CA ALA A 47 10.77 17.44 -9.08
C ALA A 47 11.14 18.48 -10.16
N SER A 48 11.77 19.57 -9.74
CA SER A 48 12.22 20.62 -10.68
C SER A 48 13.15 20.04 -11.74
N GLY A 49 12.85 20.30 -13.01
CA GLY A 49 13.62 19.81 -14.15
C GLY A 49 13.36 18.36 -14.54
N VAL A 50 12.39 17.69 -13.92
CA VAL A 50 11.94 16.35 -14.30
C VAL A 50 10.71 16.48 -15.19
N ASP A 51 10.78 15.90 -16.40
CA ASP A 51 9.62 15.65 -17.25
C ASP A 51 9.23 14.18 -17.11
N PRO A 52 8.06 13.85 -16.51
CA PRO A 52 7.62 12.47 -16.32
C PRO A 52 7.46 11.66 -17.61
N LYS A 53 7.29 12.31 -18.75
CA LYS A 53 7.17 11.64 -20.05
C LYS A 53 8.49 11.10 -20.58
N THR A 54 9.59 11.71 -20.18
CA THR A 54 10.94 11.35 -20.61
C THR A 54 11.80 10.75 -19.51
N ALA A 55 11.53 11.08 -18.26
CA ALA A 55 12.20 10.47 -17.10
C ALA A 55 11.86 8.96 -17.03
N LEU A 56 12.86 8.15 -16.67
CA LEU A 56 12.71 6.70 -16.65
C LEU A 56 12.12 6.21 -15.33
N GLY A 57 11.07 5.40 -15.43
CA GLY A 57 10.49 4.61 -14.35
C GLY A 57 11.32 3.36 -14.01
N VAL A 58 10.80 2.48 -13.19
CA VAL A 58 11.29 1.11 -13.01
C VAL A 58 10.58 0.18 -14.00
N PRO A 59 11.17 -0.97 -14.38
CA PRO A 59 10.51 -1.95 -15.23
C PRO A 59 9.16 -2.38 -14.66
N LEU A 60 8.14 -2.41 -15.53
CA LEU A 60 6.80 -2.88 -15.19
C LEU A 60 6.70 -4.39 -15.45
N MET A 61 6.59 -5.16 -14.37
CA MET A 61 6.36 -6.60 -14.42
C MET A 61 4.86 -6.86 -14.24
N LEU A 62 4.12 -7.01 -15.35
CA LEU A 62 2.65 -7.10 -15.34
C LEU A 62 2.12 -8.51 -15.53
N THR A 63 2.96 -9.46 -15.98
CA THR A 63 2.62 -10.87 -16.19
C THR A 63 3.54 -11.77 -15.39
N MET A 64 3.16 -13.05 -15.27
CA MET A 64 4.04 -14.04 -14.66
C MET A 64 5.04 -14.66 -15.64
N ASP A 65 4.94 -14.35 -16.91
CA ASP A 65 5.81 -14.93 -17.94
C ASP A 65 7.29 -14.64 -17.66
N LEU A 66 8.07 -15.70 -17.62
CA LEU A 66 9.51 -15.61 -17.51
C LEU A 66 10.06 -15.46 -18.93
N THR A 67 10.58 -14.28 -19.22
CA THR A 67 11.32 -14.04 -20.47
C THR A 67 12.81 -13.92 -20.19
N ASP A 68 13.64 -14.32 -21.12
CA ASP A 68 15.10 -14.09 -21.03
C ASP A 68 15.46 -12.63 -21.36
N ASP A 69 14.48 -11.86 -21.85
CA ASP A 69 14.64 -10.46 -22.18
C ASP A 69 14.45 -9.60 -20.92
N TYR A 70 15.37 -8.69 -20.71
CA TYR A 70 15.24 -7.70 -19.65
C TYR A 70 14.16 -6.66 -20.03
N PRO A 71 13.12 -6.46 -19.22
CA PRO A 71 12.08 -5.49 -19.52
C PRO A 71 12.66 -4.07 -19.55
N GLU A 72 12.27 -3.31 -20.55
CA GLU A 72 12.65 -1.91 -20.66
C GLU A 72 12.06 -1.08 -19.51
N ARG A 73 12.73 0.01 -19.19
CA ARG A 73 12.21 0.99 -18.24
C ARG A 73 11.21 1.91 -18.95
N PRO A 74 9.94 1.90 -18.57
CA PRO A 74 8.95 2.83 -19.12
C PRO A 74 9.25 4.26 -18.70
N SER A 75 8.50 5.23 -19.24
CA SER A 75 8.48 6.57 -18.70
C SER A 75 7.92 6.57 -17.27
N LEU A 76 8.29 7.57 -16.50
CA LEU A 76 7.78 7.77 -15.14
C LEU A 76 6.25 7.96 -15.17
N GLU A 77 5.72 8.67 -16.17
CA GLU A 77 4.29 8.84 -16.41
C GLU A 77 3.57 7.50 -16.61
N ALA A 78 4.11 6.62 -17.46
CA ALA A 78 3.53 5.31 -17.72
C ALA A 78 3.56 4.41 -16.47
N LEU A 79 4.64 4.46 -15.69
CA LEU A 79 4.75 3.75 -14.42
C LEU A 79 3.68 4.22 -13.42
N TYR A 80 3.54 5.53 -13.23
CA TYR A 80 2.56 6.07 -12.28
C TYR A 80 1.12 5.85 -12.76
N SER A 81 0.87 5.88 -14.07
CA SER A 81 -0.45 5.52 -14.63
C SER A 81 -0.83 4.07 -14.34
N GLN A 82 0.12 3.14 -14.45
CA GLN A 82 -0.12 1.74 -14.11
C GLN A 82 -0.38 1.54 -12.62
N ILE A 83 0.37 2.22 -11.76
CA ILE A 83 0.17 2.17 -10.30
C ILE A 83 -1.23 2.72 -9.93
N GLU A 84 -1.64 3.84 -10.53
CA GLU A 84 -2.96 4.42 -10.34
C GLU A 84 -4.06 3.44 -10.74
N GLN A 85 -3.94 2.83 -11.92
CA GLN A 85 -4.89 1.84 -12.41
C GLN A 85 -5.00 0.64 -11.48
N ASP A 86 -3.87 0.10 -11.03
CA ASP A 86 -3.84 -1.01 -10.08
C ASP A 86 -4.58 -0.64 -8.78
N PHE A 87 -4.32 0.53 -8.22
CA PHE A 87 -4.97 0.97 -6.99
C PHE A 87 -6.47 1.20 -7.16
N LEU A 88 -6.90 1.84 -8.25
CA LEU A 88 -8.32 2.10 -8.51
C LEU A 88 -9.10 0.79 -8.74
N THR A 89 -8.55 -0.10 -9.57
CA THR A 89 -9.16 -1.41 -9.83
C THR A 89 -9.26 -2.23 -8.54
N ALA A 90 -8.18 -2.29 -7.77
CA ALA A 90 -8.16 -3.00 -6.50
C ALA A 90 -9.16 -2.43 -5.50
N THR A 91 -9.30 -1.11 -5.43
CA THR A 91 -10.23 -0.44 -4.52
C THR A 91 -11.67 -0.87 -4.80
N SER A 92 -12.10 -0.82 -6.07
CA SER A 92 -13.45 -1.25 -6.48
C SER A 92 -13.70 -2.73 -6.15
N LEU A 93 -12.76 -3.62 -6.50
CA LEU A 93 -12.89 -5.04 -6.24
C LEU A 93 -12.98 -5.36 -4.73
N LEU A 94 -12.14 -4.72 -3.92
CA LEU A 94 -12.11 -4.95 -2.48
C LEU A 94 -13.31 -4.36 -1.76
N GLU A 95 -13.81 -3.21 -2.19
CA GLU A 95 -14.97 -2.57 -1.59
C GLU A 95 -16.23 -3.43 -1.74
N GLU A 96 -16.41 -4.05 -2.89
CA GLU A 96 -17.59 -4.86 -3.19
C GLU A 96 -17.50 -6.30 -2.67
N ASN A 97 -16.29 -6.86 -2.59
CA ASN A 97 -16.14 -8.30 -2.45
C ASN A 97 -15.39 -8.74 -1.19
N TYR A 98 -14.77 -7.83 -0.42
CA TYR A 98 -13.88 -8.26 0.64
C TYR A 98 -13.89 -7.36 1.89
N THR A 99 -14.06 -7.99 3.04
CA THR A 99 -13.81 -7.38 4.35
C THR A 99 -12.69 -8.17 5.04
N PRO A 100 -11.55 -7.54 5.38
CA PRO A 100 -10.46 -8.22 6.07
C PRO A 100 -10.89 -8.76 7.43
N ASP A 101 -10.50 -9.97 7.75
CA ASP A 101 -10.70 -10.63 9.04
C ASP A 101 -9.60 -10.29 10.06
N ASN A 102 -8.48 -9.73 9.58
CA ASN A 102 -7.36 -9.30 10.41
C ASN A 102 -6.53 -8.21 9.69
N VAL A 103 -5.70 -7.53 10.45
CA VAL A 103 -4.85 -6.41 9.98
C VAL A 103 -3.71 -6.82 9.03
N TYR A 104 -3.45 -8.12 8.86
CA TYR A 104 -2.42 -8.62 7.94
C TYR A 104 -2.96 -8.84 6.53
N ARG A 105 -4.27 -8.70 6.34
CA ARG A 105 -4.93 -8.77 5.05
C ARG A 105 -5.28 -7.37 4.57
N VAL A 106 -4.95 -7.09 3.32
CA VAL A 106 -5.23 -5.79 2.72
C VAL A 106 -6.68 -5.70 2.25
N GLY A 107 -7.38 -4.64 2.64
CA GLY A 107 -8.76 -4.37 2.25
C GLY A 107 -8.95 -2.98 1.66
N SER A 108 -10.21 -2.58 1.42
CA SER A 108 -10.56 -1.31 0.77
C SER A 108 -10.08 -0.09 1.55
N VAL A 109 -10.11 -0.11 2.87
CA VAL A 109 -9.59 1.01 3.68
C VAL A 109 -8.10 1.22 3.47
N ALA A 110 -7.32 0.13 3.40
CA ALA A 110 -5.90 0.21 3.08
C ALA A 110 -5.68 0.75 1.65
N ALA A 111 -6.55 0.38 0.70
CA ALA A 111 -6.50 0.92 -0.65
C ALA A 111 -6.75 2.44 -0.68
N TYR A 112 -7.70 2.96 0.08
CA TYR A 112 -7.92 4.40 0.21
C TYR A 112 -6.70 5.13 0.79
N VAL A 113 -6.09 4.58 1.85
CA VAL A 113 -4.86 5.14 2.42
C VAL A 113 -3.73 5.15 1.39
N LEU A 114 -3.57 4.09 0.61
CA LEU A 114 -2.54 4.00 -0.42
C LEU A 114 -2.82 4.97 -1.59
N LEU A 115 -4.08 5.12 -2.03
CA LEU A 115 -4.47 6.11 -3.04
C LEU A 115 -4.21 7.53 -2.56
N SER A 116 -4.61 7.87 -1.33
CA SER A 116 -4.33 9.20 -0.76
C SER A 116 -2.83 9.49 -0.76
N ARG A 117 -2.01 8.56 -0.31
CA ARG A 117 -0.55 8.72 -0.31
C ARG A 117 0.04 8.78 -1.72
N PHE A 118 -0.47 7.97 -2.64
CA PHE A 118 -0.03 7.97 -4.03
C PHE A 118 -0.25 9.34 -4.68
N TYR A 119 -1.46 9.89 -4.56
CA TYR A 119 -1.75 11.21 -5.12
C TYR A 119 -0.95 12.32 -4.45
N LEU A 120 -0.75 12.26 -3.13
CA LEU A 120 0.10 13.19 -2.42
C LEU A 120 1.56 13.17 -2.93
N PHE A 121 2.09 11.97 -3.21
CA PHE A 121 3.46 11.82 -3.73
C PHE A 121 3.58 12.21 -5.21
N ARG A 122 2.56 11.98 -6.02
CA ARG A 122 2.54 12.43 -7.41
C ARG A 122 2.47 13.95 -7.49
N GLY A 123 1.64 14.59 -6.68
CA GLY A 123 1.75 16.01 -6.31
C GLY A 123 1.31 17.00 -7.37
N GLY A 124 0.46 16.63 -8.34
CA GLY A 124 -0.24 17.58 -9.20
C GLY A 124 -1.38 18.31 -8.47
N ASP A 125 -1.83 19.45 -8.97
CA ASP A 125 -2.91 20.23 -8.33
C ASP A 125 -4.19 19.39 -8.18
N GLU A 126 -4.61 18.68 -9.23
CA GLU A 126 -5.77 17.77 -9.19
C GLU A 126 -5.51 16.55 -8.29
N ASP A 127 -4.26 16.16 -8.09
CA ASP A 127 -3.89 15.05 -7.23
C ASP A 127 -4.09 15.38 -5.76
N LEU A 128 -3.87 16.62 -5.36
CA LEU A 128 -4.09 17.05 -3.97
C LEU A 128 -5.56 16.93 -3.57
N ASP A 129 -6.47 17.27 -4.46
CA ASP A 129 -7.92 17.10 -4.23
C ASP A 129 -8.29 15.62 -4.10
N LYS A 130 -7.74 14.76 -4.97
CA LYS A 130 -7.93 13.31 -4.87
C LYS A 130 -7.31 12.74 -3.60
N ALA A 131 -6.13 13.22 -3.19
CA ALA A 131 -5.49 12.81 -1.94
C ALA A 131 -6.39 13.12 -0.73
N ILE A 132 -7.00 14.31 -0.69
CA ILE A 132 -7.95 14.72 0.36
C ILE A 132 -9.19 13.84 0.32
N GLN A 133 -9.76 13.59 -0.86
CA GLN A 133 -10.94 12.74 -1.04
C GLN A 133 -10.71 11.33 -0.48
N TYR A 134 -9.63 10.66 -0.89
CA TYR A 134 -9.33 9.30 -0.43
C TYR A 134 -8.92 9.25 1.05
N ALA A 135 -8.27 10.30 1.58
CA ALA A 135 -8.04 10.41 3.02
C ALA A 135 -9.37 10.49 3.79
N GLY A 136 -10.33 11.27 3.30
CA GLY A 136 -11.68 11.35 3.87
C GLY A 136 -12.39 10.00 3.90
N MET A 137 -12.35 9.25 2.79
CA MET A 137 -12.92 7.90 2.71
C MET A 137 -12.24 6.92 3.69
N ALA A 138 -10.90 7.02 3.83
CA ALA A 138 -10.16 6.21 4.77
C ALA A 138 -10.52 6.51 6.23
N ILE A 139 -10.77 7.78 6.57
CA ILE A 139 -11.20 8.20 7.91
C ILE A 139 -12.64 7.75 8.19
N GLU A 140 -13.52 7.89 7.21
CA GLU A 140 -14.94 7.54 7.36
C GLU A 140 -15.16 6.04 7.52
N LYS A 141 -14.46 5.22 6.75
CA LYS A 141 -14.62 3.76 6.71
C LYS A 141 -13.60 3.00 7.54
N GLY A 142 -12.58 3.70 8.04
CA GLY A 142 -11.49 3.10 8.81
C GLY A 142 -11.80 2.91 10.29
N PRO A 143 -10.86 2.33 11.01
CA PRO A 143 -11.01 2.14 12.44
C PRO A 143 -11.03 3.47 13.19
N MET A 144 -11.75 3.51 14.30
CA MET A 144 -11.82 4.70 15.16
C MET A 144 -10.48 4.92 15.89
N LEU A 145 -10.13 6.19 16.08
CA LEU A 145 -8.96 6.55 16.87
C LEU A 145 -9.13 6.12 18.33
N SER A 146 -8.09 5.55 18.90
CA SER A 146 -8.01 5.16 20.30
C SER A 146 -7.85 6.40 21.18
N ARG A 147 -8.48 6.39 22.35
CA ARG A 147 -8.21 7.43 23.34
C ARG A 147 -6.84 7.20 23.95
N LEU A 148 -5.99 8.23 23.97
CA LEU A 148 -4.65 8.15 24.58
C LEU A 148 -4.70 7.64 26.03
N SER A 149 -5.75 7.99 26.79
CA SER A 149 -5.96 7.51 28.15
C SER A 149 -6.07 5.98 28.27
N MET A 150 -6.46 5.28 27.20
CA MET A 150 -6.52 3.80 27.19
C MET A 150 -5.13 3.15 27.05
N LEU A 151 -4.16 3.90 26.57
CA LEU A 151 -2.79 3.46 26.37
C LEU A 151 -1.85 3.83 27.54
N MET A 152 -2.28 4.81 28.37
CA MET A 152 -1.49 5.25 29.53
C MET A 152 -1.45 4.18 30.62
N GLY A 153 -0.24 3.87 31.10
CA GLY A 153 -0.03 2.88 32.18
C GLY A 153 -0.09 1.43 31.73
N THR A 154 -0.03 1.18 30.44
CA THR A 154 0.10 -0.16 29.85
C THR A 154 1.40 -0.24 29.06
N ASP A 155 1.98 -1.44 28.95
CA ASP A 155 3.12 -1.70 28.04
C ASP A 155 2.68 -1.75 26.57
N LYS A 156 1.46 -1.29 26.27
CA LYS A 156 0.83 -1.31 24.95
C LYS A 156 1.29 -0.14 24.13
N SER A 157 1.68 -0.42 22.90
CA SER A 157 2.03 0.59 21.90
C SER A 157 0.89 0.77 20.89
N ILE A 158 0.64 2.02 20.46
CA ILE A 158 -0.24 2.30 19.32
C ILE A 158 0.24 1.65 18.02
N TYR A 159 1.51 1.24 17.96
CA TYR A 159 2.12 0.54 16.83
C TYR A 159 2.05 -0.99 16.94
N ASP A 160 1.50 -1.52 18.02
CA ASP A 160 1.30 -2.95 18.19
C ASP A 160 0.03 -3.37 17.43
N SER A 161 0.20 -4.16 16.37
CA SER A 161 -0.90 -4.61 15.51
C SER A 161 -1.97 -5.43 16.24
N ASP A 162 -1.59 -6.08 17.34
CA ASP A 162 -2.53 -6.91 18.12
C ASP A 162 -3.26 -6.10 19.20
N MET A 163 -2.76 -4.92 19.50
CA MET A 163 -3.21 -4.11 20.63
C MET A 163 -3.85 -2.78 20.19
N SER A 164 -3.56 -2.30 19.00
CA SER A 164 -4.08 -1.03 18.50
C SER A 164 -5.25 -1.26 17.55
N SER A 165 -6.40 -0.68 17.89
CA SER A 165 -7.56 -0.64 16.99
C SER A 165 -7.37 0.31 15.79
N GLU A 166 -6.29 1.12 15.78
CA GLU A 166 -6.04 2.10 14.71
C GLU A 166 -5.28 1.51 13.51
N VAL A 167 -4.76 0.30 13.64
CA VAL A 167 -4.01 -0.35 12.56
C VAL A 167 -4.95 -0.77 11.44
N VAL A 168 -4.82 -0.11 10.29
CA VAL A 168 -5.58 -0.43 9.08
C VAL A 168 -5.02 -1.66 8.38
N TRP A 169 -3.70 -1.70 8.24
CA TRP A 169 -2.99 -2.81 7.58
C TRP A 169 -1.55 -2.88 8.07
N CYS A 170 -1.16 -4.06 8.49
CA CYS A 170 0.19 -4.34 8.93
C CYS A 170 0.97 -5.01 7.79
N TYR A 171 1.93 -4.27 7.22
CA TYR A 171 2.83 -4.75 6.20
C TYR A 171 4.16 -5.17 6.83
N GLY A 172 4.44 -6.46 6.79
CA GLY A 172 5.69 -7.02 7.29
C GLY A 172 5.47 -8.17 8.29
N GLY A 173 6.51 -8.95 8.51
CA GLY A 173 6.44 -10.07 9.45
C GLY A 173 6.49 -9.63 10.91
N TYR A 174 6.04 -10.51 11.78
CA TYR A 174 5.93 -10.40 13.25
C TYR A 174 7.23 -10.06 14.00
N SER A 175 8.36 -9.95 13.32
CA SER A 175 9.65 -9.84 13.99
C SER A 175 10.40 -8.54 13.72
N PHE A 176 9.68 -7.43 13.62
CA PHE A 176 10.36 -6.17 13.91
C PHE A 176 10.52 -6.05 15.42
N LYS A 177 11.45 -6.81 15.97
CA LYS A 177 11.87 -6.62 17.36
C LYS A 177 12.57 -5.28 17.41
N VAL A 178 11.88 -4.26 17.86
CA VAL A 178 12.45 -2.93 18.20
C VAL A 178 13.73 -3.08 19.02
N ASN A 179 13.78 -4.12 19.87
CA ASN A 179 14.95 -4.51 20.67
C ASN A 179 16.21 -4.87 19.85
N THR A 180 16.11 -5.10 18.54
CA THR A 180 17.29 -5.42 17.72
C THR A 180 18.04 -4.17 17.27
N TYR A 181 17.36 -3.02 17.20
CA TYR A 181 17.94 -1.75 16.73
C TYR A 181 18.07 -0.70 17.83
N PHE A 182 17.29 -0.83 18.91
CA PHE A 182 17.38 0.05 20.09
C PHE A 182 17.53 -0.84 21.32
N PRO A 183 18.75 -0.96 21.89
CA PRO A 183 18.93 -1.63 23.17
C PRO A 183 17.97 -1.01 24.19
N THR A 184 17.24 -1.83 24.91
CA THR A 184 16.29 -1.40 25.96
C THR A 184 16.90 -0.44 26.97
N ASP A 185 18.20 -0.51 27.17
CA ASP A 185 18.96 0.38 28.06
C ASP A 185 19.06 1.82 27.57
N ALA A 186 18.96 2.03 26.25
CA ALA A 186 18.91 3.38 25.68
C ALA A 186 17.53 4.03 25.84
N TYR A 187 16.46 3.25 25.99
CA TYR A 187 15.11 3.77 26.15
C TYR A 187 14.82 4.23 27.59
N GLN A 188 15.44 3.58 28.59
CA GLN A 188 15.28 3.96 29.98
C GLN A 188 16.02 5.25 30.34
N SER A 189 16.99 5.70 29.54
CA SER A 189 17.76 6.93 29.78
C SER A 189 17.13 8.19 29.14
N ILE A 190 16.03 8.07 28.39
CA ILE A 190 15.40 9.19 27.67
C ILE A 190 14.08 9.65 28.34
N VAL A 191 13.57 8.91 29.29
CA VAL A 191 12.37 9.31 30.07
C VAL A 191 12.84 9.81 31.43
N PRO A 192 12.70 11.14 31.73
CA PRO A 192 13.01 11.70 33.04
C PRO A 192 12.05 11.23 34.11
#